data_3fc14d92e1ce5df3016e254f50e7f840
#
_entry.id   3fc14d92e1ce5df3016e254f50e7f840
#
_cell.length_a   1.000
_cell.length_b   1.000
_cell.length_c   1.000
_cell.angle_alpha   90.00
_cell.angle_beta   90.00
_cell.angle_gamma   90.00
#
_symmetry.space_group_name_H-M   'P 1'
#
loop_
_entity.id
_entity.type
_entity.pdbx_description
1 polymer ?
#
loop_
_entity_poly.entity_id
_entity_poly.type
_entity_poly.pdbx_seq_one_letter_code
_entity_poly.pdbx_strand_id
1 'polypeptide(L)' 'MKTYIKYYFHIVDVEVNSEYNFEAYFEDHFEADNFIQENERVGNTVTILAPYFEEVQMEPEDLPRI' A
#
# COMPACT_ATOMS: atom_id res chain seq x y z
N MET A 1 15.81 -13.58 6.20
CA MET A 1 14.84 -12.85 5.37
C MET A 1 13.45 -12.96 5.94
N LYS A 2 12.66 -11.93 5.75
CA LYS A 2 11.28 -11.89 6.18
C LYS A 2 10.37 -11.79 4.97
N THR A 3 9.19 -12.39 5.06
CA THR A 3 8.20 -12.32 4.00
C THR A 3 7.29 -11.10 4.22
N TYR A 4 7.15 -10.30 3.19
CA TYR A 4 6.26 -9.15 3.18
C TYR A 4 5.24 -9.31 2.08
N ILE A 5 4.13 -8.57 2.19
CA ILE A 5 3.11 -8.54 1.15
C ILE A 5 3.20 -7.18 0.47
N LYS A 6 3.45 -7.18 -0.83
CA LYS A 6 3.55 -5.98 -1.63
C LYS A 6 2.22 -5.77 -2.35
N TYR A 7 1.65 -4.59 -2.17
CA TYR A 7 0.42 -4.18 -2.84
C TYR A 7 0.71 -3.09 -3.87
N TYR A 8 -0.09 -3.07 -4.91
CA TYR A 8 -0.07 -2.02 -5.91
C TYR A 8 -1.39 -1.25 -5.82
N PHE A 9 -1.30 0.04 -5.53
CA PHE A 9 -2.46 0.89 -5.36
C PHE A 9 -2.53 1.99 -6.40
N HIS A 10 -3.75 2.38 -6.74
CA HIS A 10 -4.01 3.66 -7.36
C HIS A 10 -4.75 4.50 -6.31
N ILE A 11 -4.19 5.65 -5.96
CA ILE A 11 -4.73 6.51 -4.91
C ILE A 11 -5.18 7.83 -5.51
N VAL A 12 -6.42 8.21 -5.21
CA VAL A 12 -6.93 9.53 -5.50
C VAL A 12 -6.89 10.32 -4.19
N ASP A 13 -5.97 11.28 -4.10
CA ASP A 13 -5.74 12.05 -2.89
C ASP A 13 -6.48 13.37 -3.00
N VAL A 14 -7.51 13.53 -2.14
CA VAL A 14 -8.37 14.71 -2.19
C VAL A 14 -7.70 15.96 -1.61
N GLU A 15 -6.73 15.77 -0.73
CA GLU A 15 -6.06 16.88 -0.06
C GLU A 15 -5.18 17.68 -1.03
N VAL A 16 -4.45 16.98 -1.89
CA VAL A 16 -3.60 17.61 -2.91
C VAL A 16 -4.26 17.62 -4.28
N ASN A 17 -5.47 17.08 -4.39
CA ASN A 17 -6.23 17.00 -5.62
C ASN A 17 -5.43 16.36 -6.75
N SER A 18 -4.86 15.20 -6.45
CA SER A 18 -3.96 14.48 -7.35
C SER A 18 -4.21 12.99 -7.26
N GLU A 19 -3.84 12.26 -8.30
CA GLU A 19 -3.90 10.80 -8.28
C GLU A 19 -2.56 10.23 -8.70
N TYR A 20 -2.21 9.07 -8.14
CA TYR A 20 -0.91 8.45 -8.38
C TYR A 20 -0.96 6.96 -8.08
N ASN A 21 -0.01 6.23 -8.63
CA ASN A 21 0.19 4.83 -8.32
C ASN A 21 1.22 4.71 -7.19
N PHE A 22 0.99 3.78 -6.28
CA PHE A 22 1.81 3.63 -5.09
C PHE A 22 2.02 2.15 -4.78
N GLU A 23 3.28 1.75 -4.59
CA GLU A 23 3.64 0.41 -4.15
C GLU A 23 3.90 0.46 -2.65
N ALA A 24 3.27 -0.46 -1.92
CA ALA A 24 3.42 -0.51 -0.46
C ALA A 24 3.72 -1.92 0.00
N TYR A 25 4.53 -2.04 1.04
CA TYR A 25 4.91 -3.31 1.64
C TYR A 25 4.33 -3.39 3.04
N PHE A 26 3.73 -4.52 3.35
CA PHE A 26 3.09 -4.76 4.65
C PHE A 26 3.54 -6.09 5.22
N GLU A 27 3.52 -6.21 6.53
CA GLU A 27 3.84 -7.49 7.18
C GLU A 27 2.72 -8.51 7.01
N ASP A 28 1.48 -8.03 6.91
CA ASP A 28 0.32 -8.89 6.70
C ASP A 28 -0.81 -8.10 6.05
N HIS A 29 -1.88 -8.81 5.69
CA HIS A 29 -3.05 -8.19 5.06
C HIS A 29 -3.79 -7.23 5.98
N PHE A 30 -3.66 -7.44 7.28
CA PHE A 30 -4.29 -6.58 8.29
C PHE A 30 -3.74 -5.16 8.22
N GLU A 31 -2.42 -5.04 8.08
CA GLU A 31 -1.77 -3.73 7.93
C GLU A 31 -2.20 -3.04 6.65
N ALA A 32 -2.34 -3.83 5.56
CA ALA A 32 -2.81 -3.30 4.29
C ALA A 32 -4.23 -2.75 4.43
N ASP A 33 -5.13 -3.49 5.09
CA ASP A 33 -6.49 -3.05 5.32
C ASP A 33 -6.53 -1.76 6.15
N ASN A 34 -5.70 -1.66 7.16
CA ASN A 34 -5.60 -0.46 7.98
C ASN A 34 -5.16 0.74 7.16
N PHE A 35 -4.19 0.54 6.28
CA PHE A 35 -3.71 1.59 5.38
C PHE A 35 -4.85 2.09 4.48
N ILE A 36 -5.61 1.18 3.90
CA ILE A 36 -6.73 1.52 3.03
C ILE A 36 -7.79 2.29 3.81
N GLN A 37 -8.16 1.80 5.00
CA GLN A 37 -9.17 2.45 5.84
C GLN A 37 -8.77 3.85 6.26
N GLU A 38 -7.49 4.05 6.61
CA GLU A 38 -7.01 5.39 6.98
C GLU A 38 -7.11 6.37 5.81
N ASN A 39 -6.79 5.92 4.60
CA ASN A 39 -6.94 6.75 3.41
C ASN A 39 -8.41 7.08 3.13
N GLU A 40 -9.29 6.09 3.25
CA GLU A 40 -10.71 6.28 3.00
C GLU A 40 -11.35 7.18 4.05
N ARG A 41 -10.84 7.14 5.28
CA ARG A 41 -11.35 7.99 6.36
C ARG A 41 -11.17 9.47 6.06
N VAL A 42 -10.09 9.84 5.40
CA VAL A 42 -9.84 11.24 5.02
C VAL A 42 -10.41 11.60 3.64
N GLY A 43 -11.14 10.66 3.02
CA GLY A 43 -11.83 10.90 1.77
C GLY A 43 -11.06 10.49 0.52
N ASN A 44 -9.89 9.87 0.68
CA ASN A 44 -9.13 9.36 -0.45
C ASN A 44 -9.76 8.08 -0.99
N THR A 45 -9.57 7.80 -2.27
CA THR A 45 -9.99 6.55 -2.89
C THR A 45 -8.78 5.69 -3.15
N VAL A 46 -8.81 4.44 -2.71
CA VAL A 46 -7.72 3.49 -2.92
C VAL A 46 -8.25 2.32 -3.73
N THR A 47 -7.63 2.08 -4.88
CA THR A 47 -7.96 0.95 -5.74
C THR A 47 -6.77 0.01 -5.77
N ILE A 48 -7.01 -1.27 -5.55
CA ILE A 48 -5.95 -2.28 -5.63
C ILE A 48 -5.81 -2.70 -7.08
N LEU A 49 -4.59 -2.54 -7.61
CA LEU A 49 -4.29 -2.86 -9.01
C LEU A 49 -3.77 -4.29 -9.14
N ALA A 50 -4.01 -4.91 -10.31
CA ALA A 50 -3.45 -6.24 -10.61
C ALA A 50 -1.91 -6.15 -10.57
N PRO A 51 -1.21 -7.17 -10.06
CA PRO A 51 -1.71 -8.50 -9.66
C PRO A 51 -2.38 -8.56 -8.28
N TYR A 52 -2.78 -7.48 -7.72
CA TYR A 52 -3.43 -7.26 -6.43
C TYR A 52 -2.43 -7.28 -5.28
N PHE A 53 -1.71 -8.37 -5.11
CA PHE A 53 -0.62 -8.43 -4.15
C PHE A 53 0.37 -9.52 -4.55
N GLU A 54 1.60 -9.40 -4.01
CA GLU A 54 2.65 -10.40 -4.19
C GLU A 54 3.34 -10.61 -2.85
N GLU A 55 3.74 -11.87 -2.61
CA GLU A 55 4.61 -12.16 -1.48
C GLU A 55 6.05 -11.93 -1.92
N VAL A 56 6.79 -11.13 -1.16
CA VAL A 56 8.18 -10.85 -1.43
C VAL A 56 9.01 -11.13 -0.19
N GLN A 57 10.22 -11.66 -0.40
CA GLN A 57 11.15 -11.91 0.70
C GLN A 57 12.27 -10.89 0.63
N MET A 58 12.49 -10.20 1.74
CA MET A 58 13.55 -9.20 1.83
C MET A 58 13.96 -8.98 3.28
N GLU A 59 15.12 -8.36 3.45
CA GLU A 59 15.56 -7.97 4.77
C GLU A 59 14.77 -6.74 5.23
N PRO A 60 14.44 -6.64 6.53
CA PRO A 60 13.68 -5.49 7.02
C PRO A 60 14.32 -4.15 6.70
N GLU A 61 15.65 -4.07 6.70
CA GLU A 61 16.34 -2.83 6.38
C GLU A 61 16.25 -2.41 4.92
N ASP A 62 15.82 -3.32 4.05
CA ASP A 62 15.67 -3.03 2.62
C ASP A 62 14.28 -2.49 2.27
N LEU A 63 13.37 -2.42 3.25
CA LEU A 63 12.04 -1.87 3.02
C LEU A 63 12.12 -0.41 2.61
N PRO A 64 11.41 -0.02 1.55
CA PRO A 64 11.32 1.40 1.18
C PRO A 64 10.71 2.21 2.32
N ARG A 65 11.29 3.36 2.60
CA ARG A 65 10.77 4.28 3.61
C ARG A 65 10.08 5.43 2.91
N ILE A 66 8.95 5.75 3.44
CA ILE A 66 8.16 6.88 2.93
C ILE A 66 8.46 8.11 3.77
#